data_cf0174fb76b370227237794a0c28e6eb
#
_entry.id   cf0174fb76b370227237794a0c28e6eb
#
_cell.length_a   1.000
_cell.length_b   1.000
_cell.length_c   1.000
_cell.angle_alpha   90.00
_cell.angle_beta   90.00
_cell.angle_gamma   90.00
#
_symmetry.space_group_name_H-M   'P 1'
#
loop_
_entity.id
_entity.type
_entity.pdbx_description
1 polymer ?
#
loop_
_entity_poly.entity_id
_entity_poly.type
_entity_poly.pdbx_seq_one_letter_code
_entity_poly.pdbx_strand_id
1 'polypeptide(L)'
;FNSLNSVISLISIDPDKAEQMLLNLSRLFRASFQELKLVKLQEEIELCQRYLEIEQIRLGERLQVEWKLENKDLYSQVQIPLLTLQPLLENSIFHGVEKILTKSTISVLIEILQNQINIIITNPYSQDHAALKRGNGIAIENVRQRLKAYYGPTVTFRTYAGKGIFTTVVQYQYK
;
A
#
# COMPACT_ATOMS: atom_id res chain seq x y z
N PHE A 1 -12.62 -1.14 10.01
CA PHE A 1 -13.52 -0.44 10.95
C PHE A 1 -13.15 1.04 11.16
N ASN A 2 -11.86 1.40 11.22
CA ASN A 2 -11.44 2.79 11.46
C ASN A 2 -11.93 3.74 10.36
N SER A 3 -11.86 3.34 9.10
CA SER A 3 -12.31 4.16 7.96
C SER A 3 -13.83 4.38 7.96
N LEU A 4 -14.62 3.38 8.38
CA LEU A 4 -16.08 3.53 8.52
C LEU A 4 -16.44 4.51 9.64
N ASN A 5 -15.74 4.46 10.77
CA ASN A 5 -15.92 5.43 11.86
C ASN A 5 -15.61 6.85 11.40
N SER A 6 -14.58 7.02 10.56
CA SER A 6 -14.25 8.33 9.97
C SER A 6 -15.36 8.82 9.04
N VAL A 7 -15.96 7.94 8.22
CA VAL A 7 -17.13 8.30 7.39
C VAL A 7 -18.27 8.78 8.27
N ILE A 8 -18.61 8.04 9.33
CA ILE A 8 -19.70 8.42 10.27
C ILE A 8 -19.43 9.81 10.85
N SER A 9 -18.20 10.08 11.29
CA SER A 9 -17.83 11.38 11.86
C SER A 9 -17.91 12.51 10.84
N LEU A 10 -17.64 12.24 9.56
CA LEU A 10 -17.66 13.23 8.48
C LEU A 10 -19.08 13.55 7.99
N ILE A 11 -20.07 12.66 8.14
CA ILE A 11 -21.42 12.86 7.60
C ILE A 11 -22.02 14.22 8.01
N SER A 12 -21.81 14.63 9.26
CA SER A 12 -22.37 15.89 9.78
C SER A 12 -21.46 17.09 9.60
N ILE A 13 -20.18 16.89 9.28
CA ILE A 13 -19.15 17.93 9.22
C ILE A 13 -18.85 18.32 7.77
N ASP A 14 -18.67 17.33 6.92
CA ASP A 14 -18.30 17.48 5.50
C ASP A 14 -18.92 16.29 4.73
N PRO A 15 -20.20 16.40 4.34
CA PRO A 15 -20.91 15.33 3.65
C PRO A 15 -20.26 14.89 2.33
N ASP A 16 -19.68 15.84 1.60
CA ASP A 16 -19.02 15.58 0.29
C ASP A 16 -17.80 14.66 0.48
N LYS A 17 -16.98 14.95 1.50
CA LYS A 17 -15.86 14.07 1.87
C LYS A 17 -16.32 12.72 2.39
N ALA A 18 -17.41 12.67 3.15
CA ALA A 18 -17.98 11.42 3.62
C ALA A 18 -18.42 10.55 2.44
N GLU A 19 -19.11 11.14 1.44
CA GLU A 19 -19.52 10.46 0.22
C GLU A 19 -18.31 9.94 -0.58
N GLN A 20 -17.31 10.79 -0.82
CA GLN A 20 -16.09 10.41 -1.52
C GLN A 20 -15.39 9.23 -0.83
N MET A 21 -15.27 9.29 0.49
CA MET A 21 -14.66 8.23 1.28
C MET A 21 -15.46 6.93 1.19
N LEU A 22 -16.79 6.99 1.22
CA LEU A 22 -17.66 5.83 1.09
C LEU A 22 -17.57 5.20 -0.30
N LEU A 23 -17.54 6.00 -1.35
CA LEU A 23 -17.34 5.54 -2.74
C LEU A 23 -16.00 4.83 -2.91
N ASN A 24 -14.93 5.38 -2.34
CA ASN A 24 -13.61 4.78 -2.38
C ASN A 24 -13.57 3.45 -1.61
N LEU A 25 -14.16 3.39 -0.41
CA LEU A 25 -14.30 2.15 0.36
C LEU A 25 -15.07 1.08 -0.42
N SER A 26 -16.18 1.45 -1.08
CA SER A 26 -16.96 0.52 -1.91
C SER A 26 -16.12 -0.07 -3.05
N ARG A 27 -15.26 0.73 -3.68
CA ARG A 27 -14.35 0.25 -4.73
C ARG A 27 -13.29 -0.71 -4.18
N LEU A 28 -12.74 -0.41 -3.01
CA LEU A 28 -11.77 -1.28 -2.32
C LEU A 28 -12.40 -2.63 -1.94
N PHE A 29 -13.61 -2.61 -1.37
CA PHE A 29 -14.34 -3.84 -1.06
C PHE A 29 -14.60 -4.68 -2.31
N ARG A 30 -15.04 -4.05 -3.38
CA ARG A 30 -15.30 -4.75 -4.65
C ARG A 30 -14.03 -5.42 -5.19
N ALA A 31 -12.88 -4.76 -5.11
CA ALA A 31 -11.58 -5.33 -5.49
C ALA A 31 -11.19 -6.52 -4.59
N SER A 32 -11.51 -6.46 -3.29
CA SER A 32 -11.19 -7.53 -2.32
C SER A 32 -11.97 -8.82 -2.55
N PHE A 33 -13.16 -8.75 -3.16
CA PHE A 33 -13.98 -9.93 -3.48
C PHE A 33 -13.66 -10.54 -4.86
N GLN A 34 -12.78 -9.92 -5.64
CA GLN A 34 -12.37 -10.50 -6.92
C GLN A 34 -11.37 -11.65 -6.68
N GLU A 35 -11.53 -12.72 -7.47
CA GLU A 35 -10.57 -13.81 -7.49
C GLU A 35 -9.17 -13.30 -7.85
N LEU A 36 -8.14 -14.04 -7.45
CA LEU A 36 -6.74 -13.76 -7.77
C LEU A 36 -6.57 -13.57 -9.28
N LYS A 37 -6.49 -12.33 -9.73
CA LYS A 37 -6.28 -12.00 -11.14
C LYS A 37 -5.09 -11.06 -11.29
N LEU A 38 -4.52 -11.06 -12.48
CA LEU A 38 -3.56 -10.06 -12.90
C LEU A 38 -4.32 -8.80 -13.36
N VAL A 39 -3.83 -7.66 -12.93
CA VAL A 39 -4.30 -6.33 -13.37
C VAL A 39 -3.11 -5.54 -13.88
N LYS A 40 -3.36 -4.45 -14.60
CA LYS A 40 -2.29 -3.54 -14.98
C LYS A 40 -1.69 -2.89 -13.75
N LEU A 41 -0.38 -2.69 -13.72
CA LEU A 41 0.29 -1.99 -12.62
C LEU A 41 -0.32 -0.61 -12.37
N GLN A 42 -0.74 0.08 -13.42
CA GLN A 42 -1.45 1.35 -13.31
C GLN A 42 -2.75 1.24 -12.48
N GLU A 43 -3.56 0.19 -12.72
CA GLU A 43 -4.81 -0.02 -11.98
C GLU A 43 -4.57 -0.27 -10.49
N GLU A 44 -3.53 -1.04 -10.17
CA GLU A 44 -3.13 -1.28 -8.78
C GLU A 44 -2.64 -0.01 -8.08
N ILE A 45 -1.87 0.83 -8.79
CA ILE A 45 -1.41 2.13 -8.28
C ILE A 45 -2.61 3.05 -8.01
N GLU A 46 -3.55 3.16 -8.95
CA GLU A 46 -4.76 3.97 -8.78
C GLU A 46 -5.61 3.50 -7.58
N LEU A 47 -5.72 2.19 -7.38
CA LEU A 47 -6.40 1.61 -6.22
C LEU A 47 -5.71 2.04 -4.91
N CYS A 48 -4.39 1.98 -4.88
CA CYS A 48 -3.58 2.40 -3.75
C CYS A 48 -3.66 3.90 -3.46
N GLN A 49 -3.69 4.73 -4.50
CA GLN A 49 -3.85 6.17 -4.35
C GLN A 49 -5.19 6.51 -3.69
N ARG A 50 -6.29 5.89 -4.13
CA ARG A 50 -7.62 6.04 -3.50
C ARG A 50 -7.63 5.57 -2.04
N TYR A 51 -6.96 4.47 -1.74
CA TYR A 51 -6.81 4.01 -0.37
C TYR A 51 -6.08 5.05 0.49
N LEU A 52 -4.95 5.57 0.02
CA LEU A 52 -4.17 6.57 0.75
C LEU A 52 -4.90 7.91 0.89
N GLU A 53 -5.73 8.32 -0.08
CA GLU A 53 -6.62 9.48 0.06
C GLU A 53 -7.60 9.32 1.23
N ILE A 54 -8.19 8.13 1.40
CA ILE A 54 -9.04 7.82 2.55
C ILE A 54 -8.25 7.96 3.86
N GLU A 55 -7.05 7.40 3.89
CA GLU A 55 -6.20 7.45 5.07
C GLU A 55 -5.71 8.88 5.38
N GLN A 56 -5.45 9.70 4.36
CA GLN A 56 -5.11 11.11 4.54
C GLN A 56 -6.30 11.92 5.11
N ILE A 57 -7.53 11.62 4.70
CA ILE A 57 -8.73 12.23 5.31
C ILE A 57 -8.81 11.85 6.80
N ARG A 58 -8.56 10.59 7.13
CA ARG A 58 -8.63 10.06 8.50
C ARG A 58 -7.51 10.58 9.41
N LEU A 59 -6.29 10.62 8.92
CA LEU A 59 -5.08 10.96 9.68
C LEU A 59 -4.70 12.44 9.60
N GLY A 60 -5.30 13.17 8.66
CA GLY A 60 -5.04 14.59 8.43
C GLY A 60 -3.57 14.85 8.09
N GLU A 61 -3.03 15.94 8.61
CA GLU A 61 -1.64 16.35 8.36
C GLU A 61 -0.56 15.37 8.87
N ARG A 62 -0.95 14.38 9.65
CA ARG A 62 -0.02 13.36 10.14
C ARG A 62 0.47 12.43 9.04
N LEU A 63 -0.30 12.23 7.97
CA LEU A 63 0.07 11.39 6.84
C LEU A 63 0.44 12.23 5.63
N GLN A 64 1.69 12.11 5.20
CA GLN A 64 2.14 12.57 3.89
C GLN A 64 2.49 11.36 3.03
N VAL A 65 2.24 11.44 1.73
CA VAL A 65 2.53 10.38 0.78
C VAL A 65 3.32 10.97 -0.38
N GLU A 66 4.46 10.37 -0.66
CA GLU A 66 5.31 10.71 -1.79
C GLU A 66 5.35 9.56 -2.79
N TRP A 67 4.89 9.82 -4.02
CA TRP A 67 4.98 8.89 -5.12
C TRP A 67 6.12 9.27 -6.06
N LYS A 68 7.07 8.36 -6.23
CA LYS A 68 8.12 8.44 -7.24
C LYS A 68 7.88 7.35 -8.28
N LEU A 69 7.26 7.74 -9.38
CA LEU A 69 6.80 6.83 -10.41
C LEU A 69 7.63 7.07 -11.68
N GLU A 70 8.59 6.18 -11.95
CA GLU A 70 9.47 6.29 -13.11
C GLU A 70 9.01 5.35 -14.22
N ASN A 71 9.20 5.78 -15.48
CA ASN A 71 8.81 5.02 -16.68
C ASN A 71 7.31 4.68 -16.73
N LYS A 72 6.46 5.66 -16.39
CA LYS A 72 5.00 5.51 -16.29
C LYS A 72 4.33 4.94 -17.55
N ASP A 73 4.89 5.22 -18.73
CA ASP A 73 4.36 4.75 -20.01
C ASP A 73 4.30 3.22 -20.11
N LEU A 74 5.12 2.53 -19.30
CA LEU A 74 5.15 1.07 -19.25
C LEU A 74 4.09 0.47 -18.30
N TYR A 75 3.50 1.27 -17.40
CA TYR A 75 2.60 0.75 -16.36
C TYR A 75 1.31 0.13 -16.90
N SER A 76 0.86 0.57 -18.07
CA SER A 76 -0.28 -0.02 -18.75
C SER A 76 0.02 -1.38 -19.41
N GLN A 77 1.30 -1.70 -19.61
CA GLN A 77 1.77 -2.94 -20.24
C GLN A 77 2.17 -4.00 -19.20
N VAL A 78 2.59 -3.55 -18.02
CA VAL A 78 3.03 -4.43 -16.94
C VAL A 78 1.83 -4.92 -16.15
N GLN A 79 1.81 -6.20 -15.84
CA GLN A 79 0.80 -6.80 -14.99
C GLN A 79 1.32 -7.06 -13.58
N ILE A 80 0.42 -7.06 -12.61
CA ILE A 80 0.68 -7.38 -11.20
C ILE A 80 -0.54 -8.11 -10.63
N PRO A 81 -0.37 -9.06 -9.73
CA PRO A 81 -1.50 -9.62 -9.02
C PRO A 81 -2.26 -8.55 -8.25
N LEU A 82 -3.57 -8.48 -8.43
CA LEU A 82 -4.43 -7.54 -7.72
C LEU A 82 -4.22 -7.63 -6.20
N LEU A 83 -4.26 -6.51 -5.50
CA LEU A 83 -3.99 -6.39 -4.07
C LEU A 83 -2.57 -6.83 -3.68
N THR A 84 -1.58 -6.47 -4.48
CA THR A 84 -0.17 -6.63 -4.15
C THR A 84 0.37 -5.44 -3.36
N LEU A 85 0.14 -4.21 -3.84
CA LEU A 85 0.66 -2.99 -3.21
C LEU A 85 -0.18 -2.57 -2.00
N GLN A 86 -1.50 -2.69 -2.09
CA GLN A 86 -2.40 -2.22 -1.03
C GLN A 86 -2.08 -2.81 0.33
N PRO A 87 -1.89 -4.15 0.53
CA PRO A 87 -1.55 -4.71 1.85
C PRO A 87 -0.21 -4.19 2.39
N LEU A 88 0.72 -3.82 1.53
CA LEU A 88 2.00 -3.23 1.94
C LEU A 88 1.82 -1.82 2.48
N LEU A 89 0.95 -1.03 1.85
CA LEU A 89 0.60 0.32 2.28
C LEU A 89 -0.25 0.30 3.56
N GLU A 90 -1.20 -0.63 3.67
CA GLU A 90 -1.95 -0.88 4.90
C GLU A 90 -1.02 -1.17 6.07
N ASN A 91 -0.02 -2.01 5.84
CA ASN A 91 1.02 -2.31 6.81
C ASN A 91 1.82 -1.07 7.21
N SER A 92 2.18 -0.21 6.24
CA SER A 92 2.90 1.04 6.49
C SER A 92 2.09 2.03 7.31
N ILE A 93 0.77 2.11 7.09
CA ILE A 93 -0.14 2.93 7.89
C ILE A 93 -0.25 2.38 9.31
N PHE A 94 -0.66 1.12 9.45
CA PHE A 94 -1.00 0.53 10.73
C PHE A 94 0.20 0.38 11.68
N HIS A 95 1.34 -0.04 11.15
CA HIS A 95 2.54 -0.29 11.95
C HIS A 95 3.54 0.87 11.94
N GLY A 96 3.40 1.80 11.01
CA GLY A 96 4.22 3.00 10.90
C GLY A 96 3.47 4.23 11.43
N VAL A 97 2.71 4.87 10.56
CA VAL A 97 2.12 6.19 10.80
C VAL A 97 1.20 6.26 12.01
N GLU A 98 0.37 5.26 12.24
CA GLU A 98 -0.56 5.24 13.38
C GLU A 98 0.16 5.19 14.73
N LYS A 99 1.36 4.64 14.77
CA LYS A 99 2.16 4.50 16.00
C LYS A 99 3.01 5.74 16.31
N ILE A 100 3.04 6.70 15.41
CA ILE A 100 3.85 7.91 15.53
C ILE A 100 2.92 9.13 15.58
N LEU A 101 3.10 10.00 16.58
CA LEU A 101 2.23 11.16 16.78
C LEU A 101 2.59 12.37 15.91
N THR A 102 3.79 12.38 15.36
CA THR A 102 4.29 13.46 14.49
C THR A 102 3.95 13.19 13.02
N LYS A 103 4.16 14.22 12.17
CA LYS A 103 4.07 14.07 10.71
C LYS A 103 4.95 12.92 10.24
N SER A 104 4.37 12.08 9.41
CA SER A 104 5.00 10.85 8.91
C SER A 104 4.81 10.77 7.40
N THR A 105 5.88 10.49 6.68
CA THR A 105 5.84 10.34 5.23
C THR A 105 5.97 8.87 4.85
N ILE A 106 5.05 8.38 4.02
CA ILE A 106 5.20 7.13 3.29
C ILE A 106 5.73 7.48 1.91
N SER A 107 6.88 6.93 1.53
CA SER A 107 7.44 7.08 0.19
C SER A 107 7.28 5.78 -0.58
N VAL A 108 6.74 5.88 -1.80
CA VAL A 108 6.54 4.76 -2.73
C VAL A 108 7.31 5.05 -3.99
N LEU A 109 8.39 4.31 -4.21
CA LEU A 109 9.15 4.32 -5.46
C LEU A 109 8.76 3.09 -6.28
N ILE A 110 8.37 3.32 -7.54
CA ILE A 110 8.15 2.28 -8.53
C ILE A 110 8.94 2.64 -9.78
N GLU A 111 9.81 1.74 -10.20
CA GLU A 111 10.59 1.87 -11.42
C GLU A 111 10.56 0.58 -12.23
N ILE A 112 10.62 0.73 -13.55
CA ILE A 112 10.73 -0.37 -14.50
C ILE A 112 12.03 -0.20 -15.27
N LEU A 113 12.96 -1.11 -15.06
CA LEU A 113 14.25 -1.15 -15.74
C LEU A 113 14.36 -2.43 -16.55
N GLN A 114 14.48 -2.29 -17.85
CA GLN A 114 14.42 -3.44 -18.77
C GLN A 114 13.11 -4.22 -18.54
N ASN A 115 13.19 -5.48 -18.14
CA ASN A 115 12.02 -6.32 -17.83
C ASN A 115 11.83 -6.54 -16.32
N GLN A 116 12.46 -5.72 -15.49
CA GLN A 116 12.39 -5.83 -14.04
C GLN A 116 11.59 -4.67 -13.45
N ILE A 117 10.69 -5.02 -12.55
CA ILE A 117 9.96 -4.06 -11.72
C ILE A 117 10.64 -4.01 -10.35
N ASN A 118 10.90 -2.80 -9.89
CA ASN A 118 11.37 -2.51 -8.55
C ASN A 118 10.32 -1.65 -7.83
N ILE A 119 9.87 -2.12 -6.69
CA ILE A 119 8.93 -1.41 -5.82
C ILE A 119 9.59 -1.27 -4.46
N ILE A 120 9.74 -0.04 -4.00
CA ILE A 120 10.33 0.26 -2.69
C ILE A 120 9.33 1.14 -1.94
N ILE A 121 8.89 0.65 -0.78
CA ILE A 121 8.01 1.39 0.12
C ILE A 121 8.77 1.65 1.41
N THR A 122 8.84 2.91 1.82
CA THR A 122 9.45 3.31 3.09
C THR A 122 8.44 4.04 3.94
N ASN A 123 8.45 3.76 5.24
CA ASN A 123 7.63 4.43 6.23
C ASN A 123 8.38 4.58 7.56
N PRO A 124 7.99 5.55 8.39
CA PRO A 124 8.49 5.66 9.74
C PRO A 124 8.20 4.41 10.56
N TYR A 125 9.08 4.09 11.49
CA TYR A 125 8.99 2.91 12.32
C TYR A 125 9.48 3.22 13.74
N SER A 126 8.67 2.89 14.75
CA SER A 126 9.06 3.01 16.15
C SER A 126 9.63 1.69 16.66
N GLN A 127 10.83 1.73 17.24
CA GLN A 127 11.51 0.55 17.79
C GLN A 127 10.89 0.06 19.12
N ASP A 128 10.10 0.91 19.81
CA ASP A 128 9.57 0.60 21.14
C ASP A 128 8.44 -0.44 21.15
N HIS A 129 8.00 -0.89 20.01
CA HIS A 129 6.94 -1.88 19.90
C HIS A 129 7.47 -3.28 19.63
N ALA A 130 7.93 -3.97 20.66
CA ALA A 130 8.21 -5.41 20.66
C ALA A 130 6.98 -6.29 20.27
N ALA A 131 5.80 -5.68 20.12
CA ALA A 131 4.54 -6.31 19.70
C ALA A 131 4.47 -6.65 18.21
N LEU A 132 5.49 -6.34 17.42
CA LEU A 132 5.51 -6.54 15.97
C LEU A 132 5.55 -8.01 15.51
N LYS A 133 5.64 -8.96 16.44
CA LYS A 133 5.82 -10.37 16.09
C LYS A 133 4.55 -11.14 15.72
N ARG A 134 3.34 -10.61 15.87
CA ARG A 134 2.11 -11.43 15.71
C ARG A 134 1.13 -11.05 14.60
N GLY A 135 1.23 -9.90 13.97
CA GLY A 135 0.26 -9.46 12.93
C GLY A 135 0.83 -9.28 11.53
N ASN A 136 2.08 -8.82 11.41
CA ASN A 136 2.67 -8.38 10.14
C ASN A 136 3.08 -9.50 9.20
N GLY A 137 3.28 -10.73 9.70
CA GLY A 137 3.81 -11.82 8.89
C GLY A 137 2.83 -12.31 7.82
N ILE A 138 1.54 -12.34 8.12
CA ILE A 138 0.55 -13.02 7.28
C ILE A 138 0.26 -12.25 5.98
N ALA A 139 -0.02 -10.96 6.07
CA ALA A 139 -0.37 -10.16 4.88
C ALA A 139 0.83 -10.02 3.93
N ILE A 140 2.00 -9.71 4.46
CA ILE A 140 3.25 -9.63 3.72
C ILE A 140 3.62 -10.98 3.11
N GLU A 141 3.49 -12.05 3.86
CA GLU A 141 3.77 -13.41 3.39
C GLU A 141 2.80 -13.83 2.27
N ASN A 142 1.52 -13.50 2.38
CA ASN A 142 0.54 -13.76 1.34
C ASN A 142 0.88 -13.02 0.03
N VAL A 143 1.31 -11.77 0.11
CA VAL A 143 1.78 -11.00 -1.05
C VAL A 143 3.00 -11.68 -1.69
N ARG A 144 3.97 -12.09 -0.87
CA ARG A 144 5.18 -12.79 -1.34
C ARG A 144 4.85 -14.09 -2.05
N GLN A 145 3.98 -14.92 -1.46
CA GLN A 145 3.57 -16.20 -2.05
C GLN A 145 2.80 -16.00 -3.35
N ARG A 146 1.93 -15.00 -3.40
CA ARG A 146 1.17 -14.64 -4.59
C ARG A 146 2.08 -14.22 -5.75
N LEU A 147 3.03 -13.34 -5.50
CA LEU A 147 4.01 -12.91 -6.49
C LEU A 147 4.85 -14.09 -7.00
N LYS A 148 5.29 -14.97 -6.10
CA LYS A 148 6.03 -16.19 -6.49
C LYS A 148 5.20 -17.15 -7.33
N ALA A 149 3.91 -17.28 -7.06
CA ALA A 149 3.01 -18.12 -7.84
C ALA A 149 2.87 -17.63 -9.29
N TYR A 150 2.88 -16.31 -9.53
CA TYR A 150 2.77 -15.73 -10.87
C TYR A 150 4.11 -15.58 -11.60
N TYR A 151 5.16 -15.16 -10.89
CA TYR A 151 6.45 -14.76 -11.48
C TYR A 151 7.60 -15.70 -11.14
N GLY A 152 7.34 -16.77 -10.38
CA GLY A 152 8.32 -17.79 -10.07
C GLY A 152 9.24 -17.47 -8.90
N PRO A 153 10.27 -18.29 -8.70
CA PRO A 153 11.13 -18.24 -7.52
C PRO A 153 12.10 -17.04 -7.52
N THR A 154 12.29 -16.37 -8.65
CA THR A 154 13.19 -15.21 -8.79
C THR A 154 12.65 -13.93 -8.16
N VAL A 155 11.38 -13.95 -7.71
CA VAL A 155 10.80 -12.83 -6.97
C VAL A 155 11.59 -12.56 -5.70
N THR A 156 12.14 -11.36 -5.59
CA THR A 156 12.78 -10.86 -4.39
C THR A 156 11.75 -10.09 -3.57
N PHE A 157 11.60 -10.48 -2.31
CA PHE A 157 10.78 -9.77 -1.32
C PHE A 157 11.59 -9.65 -0.04
N ARG A 158 11.98 -8.44 0.32
CA ARG A 158 12.80 -8.15 1.50
C ARG A 158 12.22 -7.01 2.31
N THR A 159 12.40 -7.06 3.61
CA THR A 159 12.06 -5.99 4.53
C THR A 159 13.25 -5.64 5.40
N TYR A 160 13.42 -4.36 5.67
CA TYR A 160 14.50 -3.83 6.51
C TYR A 160 13.88 -2.89 7.54
N ALA A 161 14.34 -2.99 8.78
CA ALA A 161 13.98 -2.06 9.85
C ALA A 161 15.24 -1.50 10.48
N GLY A 162 15.37 -0.18 10.54
CA GLY A 162 16.55 0.46 11.13
C GLY A 162 16.45 1.98 11.10
N LYS A 163 17.09 2.62 12.06
CA LYS A 163 17.15 4.09 12.17
C LYS A 163 15.79 4.80 12.09
N GLY A 164 14.75 4.18 12.65
CA GLY A 164 13.40 4.74 12.65
C GLY A 164 12.64 4.62 11.31
N ILE A 165 13.16 3.84 10.36
CA ILE A 165 12.55 3.62 9.04
C ILE A 165 12.36 2.13 8.81
N PHE A 166 11.19 1.77 8.31
CA PHE A 166 10.90 0.45 7.76
C PHE A 166 10.86 0.54 6.23
N THR A 167 11.51 -0.40 5.57
CA THR A 167 11.60 -0.46 4.12
C THR A 167 11.14 -1.83 3.63
N THR A 168 10.22 -1.85 2.69
CA THR A 168 9.80 -3.04 1.93
C THR A 168 10.32 -2.93 0.51
N VAL A 169 11.01 -3.96 0.05
CA VAL A 169 11.54 -4.06 -1.33
C VAL A 169 10.92 -5.27 -2.01
N VAL A 170 10.30 -5.03 -3.15
CA VAL A 170 9.74 -6.06 -4.03
C VAL A 170 10.35 -5.92 -5.42
N GLN A 171 10.92 -7.01 -5.94
CA GLN A 171 11.50 -7.05 -7.28
C GLN A 171 11.07 -8.31 -7.99
N TYR A 172 10.66 -8.20 -9.24
CA TYR A 172 10.32 -9.33 -10.10
C TYR A 172 10.47 -8.98 -11.57
N GLN A 173 10.66 -10.00 -12.39
CA GLN A 173 10.66 -9.85 -13.86
C GLN A 173 9.26 -10.11 -14.39
N TYR A 174 8.77 -9.19 -15.21
CA TYR A 174 7.53 -9.39 -15.96
C TYR A 174 7.84 -9.93 -17.36
N LYS A 175 6.91 -10.68 -17.91
CA LYS A 175 7.00 -11.28 -19.24
C LYS A 175 6.37 -10.37 -20.26
#